data_2170e32f491b686126f26aec703d1f3e
#
_entry.id   2170e32f491b686126f26aec703d1f3e
#
_cell.length_a   1.000
_cell.length_b   1.000
_cell.length_c   1.000
_cell.angle_alpha   90.00
_cell.angle_beta   90.00
_cell.angle_gamma   90.00
#
_symmetry.space_group_name_H-M   'P 1'
#
loop_
_entity.id
_entity.type
_entity.pdbx_description
1 polymer ?
#
loop_
_entity_poly.entity_id
_entity_poly.type
_entity_poly.pdbx_seq_one_letter_code
_entity_poly.pdbx_strand_id
1 'polypeptide(L)'
;IRLDSLRAKVLGQFNIPSTEGKWAFTPFAIQPVYGKHDLYISYENASLTSDTESGFTLNSFHLDYAFPGNEGDPSKKTMDSMYWALLRKNPPNTPIMMDNKPENARKTQVFIRGNWKVKGEVVSPGIPKVLSNSFNLKKPNRMGMAEWMTDKRNPLVSRTLVNRLWEQLFGTGIVETLEDFGSQGTLPSHPELLDYLSWQFMNKHQWSIKSSLKEIVLSQTYRQSSVATSEKLKKDPNNRLLSRAPRIRLSAEQVRDQALHVAGLLSNKMYGPSVMPYQPEGIWASPYDGNKWKISEGEDKYRRSIYTYYKRSSPYPSQLTFDGTGRNVCNARRIRTNTPLQALVTLNDPVFMEAATHFGQKLLKNPGLSVNDRIQQGYHILLNKPISPTLLQPLVKLYKDSKTYYKSHPELVKEIQIENPDVEDAAFALVANAMLNLDVIITKN
;
A
#
# COMPACT_ATOMS: atom_id res chain seq x y z
N ILE A 1 27.65 -29.66 -24.18
CA ILE A 1 28.06 -29.75 -22.76
C ILE A 1 29.07 -30.86 -22.61
N ARG A 2 30.14 -30.65 -21.85
CA ARG A 2 31.23 -31.60 -21.57
C ARG A 2 31.57 -31.55 -20.07
N LEU A 3 32.26 -32.59 -19.57
CA LEU A 3 32.75 -32.65 -18.19
C LEU A 3 34.28 -32.52 -18.14
N ASP A 4 34.74 -31.82 -17.10
CA ASP A 4 36.12 -31.70 -16.64
C ASP A 4 37.10 -31.13 -17.69
N SER A 5 36.71 -31.02 -18.96
CA SER A 5 37.54 -30.44 -20.04
C SER A 5 36.71 -30.09 -21.27
N LEU A 6 37.10 -29.02 -21.99
CA LEU A 6 36.54 -28.66 -23.29
C LEU A 6 36.80 -29.71 -24.38
N ARG A 7 37.80 -30.62 -24.18
CA ARG A 7 38.13 -31.71 -25.09
C ARG A 7 37.49 -33.04 -24.69
N ALA A 8 36.77 -33.10 -23.57
CA ALA A 8 36.12 -34.31 -23.13
C ALA A 8 34.95 -34.72 -24.04
N LYS A 9 34.49 -35.95 -23.88
CA LYS A 9 33.32 -36.47 -24.60
C LYS A 9 32.11 -35.58 -24.38
N VAL A 10 31.33 -35.32 -25.43
CA VAL A 10 30.08 -34.57 -25.37
C VAL A 10 29.06 -35.36 -24.59
N LEU A 11 28.52 -34.77 -23.53
CA LEU A 11 27.41 -35.32 -22.73
C LEU A 11 26.05 -35.06 -23.35
N GLY A 12 25.89 -33.90 -23.93
CA GLY A 12 24.67 -33.50 -24.61
C GLY A 12 24.95 -32.34 -25.55
N GLN A 13 24.26 -32.36 -26.67
CA GLN A 13 24.27 -31.29 -27.68
C GLN A 13 22.84 -31.02 -28.09
N PHE A 14 22.47 -29.72 -28.20
CA PHE A 14 21.13 -29.32 -28.58
C PHE A 14 21.16 -27.97 -29.30
N ASN A 15 20.16 -27.75 -30.12
CA ASN A 15 19.97 -26.47 -30.79
C ASN A 15 19.19 -25.50 -29.94
N ILE A 16 19.66 -24.29 -29.82
CA ILE A 16 18.95 -23.18 -29.12
C ILE A 16 18.08 -22.49 -30.19
N PRO A 17 16.74 -22.58 -30.08
CA PRO A 17 15.86 -21.86 -30.99
C PRO A 17 15.92 -20.36 -30.74
N SER A 18 15.66 -19.55 -31.76
CA SER A 18 15.49 -18.12 -31.57
C SER A 18 14.30 -17.85 -30.68
N THR A 19 14.48 -17.02 -29.67
CA THR A 19 13.43 -16.60 -28.72
C THR A 19 12.99 -15.17 -28.95
N GLU A 20 13.44 -14.50 -29.99
CA GLU A 20 13.12 -13.10 -30.32
C GLU A 20 13.37 -12.15 -29.15
N GLY A 21 14.42 -12.37 -28.38
CA GLY A 21 14.78 -11.57 -27.22
C GLY A 21 13.96 -11.87 -25.95
N LYS A 22 13.15 -12.94 -25.95
CA LYS A 22 12.39 -13.37 -24.76
C LYS A 22 13.13 -14.50 -24.03
N TRP A 23 12.99 -14.54 -22.72
CA TRP A 23 13.48 -15.66 -21.92
C TRP A 23 12.66 -16.92 -22.19
N ALA A 24 13.32 -18.04 -22.48
CA ALA A 24 12.69 -19.33 -22.68
C ALA A 24 13.48 -20.44 -22.00
N PHE A 25 12.79 -21.47 -21.53
CA PHE A 25 13.40 -22.72 -21.06
C PHE A 25 13.56 -23.69 -22.23
N THR A 26 14.76 -24.18 -22.41
CA THR A 26 15.08 -25.20 -23.45
C THR A 26 15.57 -26.46 -22.73
N PRO A 27 14.67 -27.41 -22.40
CA PRO A 27 15.06 -28.69 -21.81
C PRO A 27 15.69 -29.60 -22.85
N PHE A 28 16.73 -30.33 -22.47
CA PHE A 28 17.38 -31.35 -23.29
C PHE A 28 17.96 -32.44 -22.39
N ALA A 29 18.08 -33.63 -22.93
CA ALA A 29 18.63 -34.78 -22.22
C ALA A 29 20.17 -34.78 -22.28
N ILE A 30 20.79 -35.10 -21.16
CA ILE A 30 22.21 -35.40 -21.06
C ILE A 30 22.38 -36.82 -20.54
N GLN A 31 23.53 -37.42 -20.81
CA GLN A 31 23.85 -38.74 -20.25
C GLN A 31 23.98 -38.61 -18.71
N PRO A 32 23.47 -39.60 -17.95
CA PRO A 32 23.65 -39.61 -16.49
C PRO A 32 25.12 -39.60 -16.11
N VAL A 33 25.47 -38.79 -15.14
CA VAL A 33 26.82 -38.67 -14.61
C VAL A 33 26.76 -38.72 -13.09
N TYR A 34 27.75 -39.39 -12.49
CA TYR A 34 27.86 -39.53 -11.04
C TYR A 34 29.20 -38.94 -10.59
N GLY A 35 29.17 -38.30 -9.44
CA GLY A 35 30.35 -37.70 -8.84
C GLY A 35 30.32 -36.15 -8.89
N LYS A 36 31.48 -35.56 -8.55
CA LYS A 36 31.68 -34.11 -8.60
C LYS A 36 32.54 -33.80 -9.82
N HIS A 37 32.01 -33.00 -10.71
CA HIS A 37 32.63 -32.66 -11.98
C HIS A 37 32.53 -31.18 -12.28
N ASP A 38 33.45 -30.67 -13.10
CA ASP A 38 33.35 -29.35 -13.69
C ASP A 38 32.56 -29.42 -15.00
N LEU A 39 31.60 -28.51 -15.17
CA LEU A 39 30.75 -28.47 -16.36
C LEU A 39 31.25 -27.43 -17.35
N TYR A 40 31.54 -27.86 -18.57
CA TYR A 40 31.95 -27.01 -19.68
C TYR A 40 30.80 -26.86 -20.67
N ILE A 41 30.35 -25.65 -20.89
CA ILE A 41 29.31 -25.31 -21.87
C ILE A 41 29.99 -24.54 -22.99
N SER A 42 29.99 -25.08 -24.19
CA SER A 42 30.45 -24.41 -25.40
C SER A 42 29.26 -24.08 -26.29
N TYR A 43 29.31 -22.95 -26.94
CA TYR A 43 28.31 -22.47 -27.88
C TYR A 43 28.95 -22.24 -29.24
N GLU A 44 28.29 -22.72 -30.27
CA GLU A 44 28.72 -22.55 -31.67
C GLU A 44 27.57 -21.94 -32.46
N ASN A 45 27.83 -20.90 -33.21
CA ASN A 45 26.89 -20.32 -34.14
C ASN A 45 27.60 -19.80 -35.38
N ALA A 46 27.41 -20.52 -36.48
CA ALA A 46 28.05 -20.21 -37.75
C ALA A 46 27.61 -18.87 -38.39
N SER A 47 26.54 -18.27 -37.89
CA SER A 47 26.06 -16.96 -38.38
C SER A 47 26.74 -15.78 -37.70
N LEU A 48 27.52 -15.97 -36.64
CA LEU A 48 28.24 -14.88 -36.00
C LEU A 48 29.48 -14.53 -36.84
N THR A 49 29.64 -13.23 -37.05
CA THR A 49 30.72 -12.68 -37.91
C THR A 49 31.90 -12.15 -37.10
N SER A 50 31.75 -12.04 -35.81
CA SER A 50 32.74 -11.48 -34.89
C SER A 50 32.67 -12.13 -33.50
N ASP A 51 33.83 -12.29 -32.85
CA ASP A 51 33.94 -12.79 -31.47
C ASP A 51 33.29 -11.85 -30.42
N THR A 52 32.94 -10.63 -30.82
CA THR A 52 32.25 -9.66 -29.95
C THR A 52 30.74 -9.72 -30.05
N GLU A 53 30.19 -10.48 -31.00
CA GLU A 53 28.74 -10.65 -31.12
C GLU A 53 28.23 -11.67 -30.11
N SER A 54 27.18 -11.32 -29.40
CA SER A 54 26.52 -12.21 -28.45
C SER A 54 25.43 -13.02 -29.15
N GLY A 55 25.63 -14.31 -29.29
CA GLY A 55 24.65 -15.18 -29.91
C GLY A 55 23.48 -15.58 -29.01
N PHE A 56 23.71 -15.64 -27.72
CA PHE A 56 22.66 -15.91 -26.73
C PHE A 56 23.08 -15.44 -25.32
N THR A 57 22.12 -15.30 -24.46
CA THR A 57 22.33 -15.01 -23.04
C THR A 57 21.81 -16.16 -22.18
N LEU A 58 22.67 -16.75 -21.36
CA LEU A 58 22.32 -17.79 -20.41
C LEU A 58 22.05 -17.13 -19.04
N ASN A 59 20.85 -17.29 -18.53
CA ASN A 59 20.50 -16.78 -17.20
C ASN A 59 20.81 -17.80 -16.09
N SER A 60 20.32 -19.03 -16.29
CA SER A 60 20.52 -20.11 -15.33
C SER A 60 20.33 -21.47 -16.02
N PHE A 61 20.85 -22.52 -15.41
CA PHE A 61 20.52 -23.89 -15.78
C PHE A 61 20.24 -24.71 -14.53
N HIS A 62 19.41 -25.72 -14.68
CA HIS A 62 19.08 -26.68 -13.63
C HIS A 62 19.31 -28.08 -14.14
N LEU A 63 19.84 -28.94 -13.29
CA LEU A 63 19.99 -30.36 -13.55
C LEU A 63 18.88 -31.10 -12.84
N ASP A 64 17.99 -31.74 -13.60
CA ASP A 64 16.87 -32.47 -13.08
C ASP A 64 16.91 -33.93 -13.50
N TYR A 65 16.34 -34.81 -12.67
CA TYR A 65 16.16 -36.20 -13.07
C TYR A 65 15.06 -36.31 -14.14
N ALA A 66 15.27 -37.15 -15.13
CA ALA A 66 14.22 -37.47 -16.07
C ALA A 66 13.00 -38.07 -15.34
N PHE A 67 11.80 -37.81 -15.87
CA PHE A 67 10.58 -38.40 -15.30
C PHE A 67 10.74 -39.95 -15.29
N PRO A 68 10.48 -40.60 -14.13
CA PRO A 68 10.67 -42.04 -13.98
C PRO A 68 9.74 -42.83 -14.90
N GLY A 69 10.22 -43.98 -15.42
CA GLY A 69 9.48 -44.86 -16.27
C GLY A 69 10.38 -45.56 -17.31
N ASN A 70 9.85 -46.59 -17.95
CA ASN A 70 10.58 -47.32 -19.00
C ASN A 70 10.65 -46.50 -20.30
N GLU A 71 11.80 -46.46 -20.94
CA GLU A 71 11.98 -45.68 -22.15
C GLU A 71 11.12 -46.14 -23.34
N GLY A 72 10.69 -47.40 -23.34
CA GLY A 72 9.79 -47.97 -24.36
C GLY A 72 8.29 -47.70 -24.11
N ASP A 73 7.91 -47.03 -23.02
CA ASP A 73 6.50 -46.76 -22.72
C ASP A 73 6.01 -45.53 -23.52
N PRO A 74 5.04 -45.68 -24.44
CA PRO A 74 4.50 -44.58 -25.21
C PRO A 74 3.93 -43.43 -24.38
N SER A 75 3.46 -43.73 -23.17
CA SER A 75 2.87 -42.74 -22.25
C SER A 75 3.96 -41.88 -21.56
N LYS A 76 5.19 -42.37 -21.46
CA LYS A 76 6.29 -41.67 -20.77
C LYS A 76 6.52 -40.28 -21.34
N LYS A 77 6.56 -40.13 -22.66
CA LYS A 77 6.77 -38.83 -23.33
C LYS A 77 5.66 -37.83 -23.00
N THR A 78 4.41 -38.32 -22.91
CA THR A 78 3.25 -37.48 -22.55
C THR A 78 3.34 -37.08 -21.10
N MET A 79 3.62 -38.02 -20.19
CA MET A 79 3.74 -37.73 -18.75
C MET A 79 4.94 -36.83 -18.46
N ASP A 80 6.06 -37.00 -19.10
CA ASP A 80 7.21 -36.10 -19.00
C ASP A 80 6.84 -34.68 -19.44
N SER A 81 6.18 -34.55 -20.58
CA SER A 81 5.70 -33.26 -21.07
C SER A 81 4.70 -32.59 -20.08
N MET A 82 3.77 -33.37 -19.53
CA MET A 82 2.80 -32.86 -18.51
C MET A 82 3.50 -32.46 -17.21
N TYR A 83 4.46 -33.25 -16.74
CA TYR A 83 5.24 -32.94 -15.54
C TYR A 83 5.99 -31.63 -15.70
N TRP A 84 6.70 -31.43 -16.82
CA TRP A 84 7.38 -30.17 -17.08
C TRP A 84 6.45 -28.99 -17.29
N ALA A 85 5.31 -29.21 -17.95
CA ALA A 85 4.28 -28.18 -18.07
C ALA A 85 3.72 -27.76 -16.70
N LEU A 86 3.57 -28.70 -15.77
CA LEU A 86 3.12 -28.42 -14.41
C LEU A 86 4.18 -27.66 -13.60
N LEU A 87 5.45 -28.07 -13.66
CA LEU A 87 6.55 -27.38 -12.98
C LEU A 87 6.77 -25.95 -13.48
N ARG A 88 6.50 -25.69 -14.76
CA ARG A 88 6.58 -24.35 -15.36
C ARG A 88 5.40 -23.45 -15.05
N LYS A 89 4.31 -24.00 -14.55
CA LYS A 89 3.19 -23.16 -14.09
C LYS A 89 3.67 -22.35 -12.90
N ASN A 90 3.48 -21.04 -13.00
CA ASN A 90 3.71 -20.12 -11.89
C ASN A 90 2.34 -19.77 -11.28
N PRO A 91 1.79 -20.59 -10.38
CA PRO A 91 0.53 -20.31 -9.75
C PRO A 91 0.67 -19.06 -8.86
N PRO A 92 -0.42 -18.36 -8.58
CA PRO A 92 -0.41 -17.32 -7.55
C PRO A 92 0.16 -17.89 -6.26
N ASN A 93 1.17 -17.22 -5.72
CA ASN A 93 1.81 -17.63 -4.48
C ASN A 93 1.87 -16.48 -3.49
N THR A 94 2.00 -16.80 -2.23
CA THR A 94 2.17 -15.85 -1.14
C THR A 94 3.39 -16.24 -0.33
N PRO A 95 4.31 -15.30 -0.06
CA PRO A 95 5.42 -15.56 0.85
C PRO A 95 4.89 -15.93 2.24
N ILE A 96 5.40 -17.02 2.79
CA ILE A 96 5.09 -17.45 4.15
C ILE A 96 6.36 -17.51 4.99
N MET A 97 6.24 -17.24 6.29
CA MET A 97 7.32 -17.47 7.23
C MET A 97 7.37 -18.94 7.62
N MET A 98 8.52 -19.56 7.38
CA MET A 98 8.80 -20.93 7.80
C MET A 98 10.04 -20.96 8.70
N ASP A 99 10.04 -21.81 9.69
CA ASP A 99 11.25 -22.08 10.47
C ASP A 99 12.22 -22.91 9.61
N ASN A 100 13.51 -22.62 9.73
CA ASN A 100 14.54 -23.43 9.09
C ASN A 100 14.52 -24.84 9.66
N LYS A 101 14.84 -25.83 8.84
CA LYS A 101 15.07 -27.18 9.32
C LYS A 101 16.24 -27.19 10.34
N PRO A 102 16.23 -28.13 11.30
CA PRO A 102 17.27 -28.18 12.36
C PRO A 102 18.71 -28.17 11.82
N GLU A 103 18.95 -28.84 10.69
CA GLU A 103 20.27 -28.88 10.03
C GLU A 103 20.73 -27.54 9.48
N ASN A 104 19.78 -26.67 9.18
CA ASN A 104 20.01 -25.29 8.66
C ASN A 104 19.79 -24.23 9.73
N ALA A 105 19.59 -24.64 11.00
CA ALA A 105 19.36 -23.72 12.10
C ALA A 105 20.61 -22.86 12.36
N ARG A 106 20.41 -21.55 12.35
CA ARG A 106 21.48 -20.58 12.56
C ARG A 106 21.78 -20.44 14.06
N LYS A 107 23.02 -20.61 14.48
CA LYS A 107 23.46 -20.23 15.83
C LYS A 107 23.55 -18.71 15.91
N THR A 108 22.66 -18.10 16.68
CA THR A 108 22.64 -16.65 16.89
C THR A 108 23.60 -16.28 18.02
N GLN A 109 24.42 -15.25 17.78
CA GLN A 109 25.38 -14.75 18.75
C GLN A 109 25.26 -13.24 18.91
N VAL A 110 25.52 -12.73 20.09
CA VAL A 110 25.63 -11.29 20.34
C VAL A 110 26.79 -10.72 19.54
N PHE A 111 26.60 -9.61 18.86
CA PHE A 111 27.66 -8.90 18.16
C PHE A 111 28.31 -7.91 19.12
N ILE A 112 29.62 -8.12 19.44
CA ILE A 112 30.34 -7.22 20.31
C ILE A 112 30.45 -5.84 19.66
N ARG A 113 29.94 -4.82 20.35
CA ARG A 113 29.85 -3.44 19.85
C ARG A 113 29.14 -3.33 18.47
N GLY A 114 28.20 -4.22 18.18
CA GLY A 114 27.47 -4.24 16.91
C GLY A 114 28.27 -4.75 15.70
N ASN A 115 29.52 -5.17 15.90
CA ASN A 115 30.35 -5.67 14.80
C ASN A 115 30.02 -7.13 14.49
N TRP A 116 29.42 -7.36 13.32
CA TRP A 116 28.98 -8.70 12.90
C TRP A 116 30.12 -9.71 12.72
N LYS A 117 31.37 -9.26 12.57
CA LYS A 117 32.56 -10.10 12.49
C LYS A 117 33.04 -10.56 13.87
N VAL A 118 32.77 -9.80 14.94
CA VAL A 118 33.18 -10.10 16.29
C VAL A 118 32.00 -10.64 17.07
N LYS A 119 31.96 -11.96 17.20
CA LYS A 119 30.85 -12.68 17.80
C LYS A 119 31.15 -12.96 19.28
N GLY A 120 30.17 -12.67 20.13
CA GLY A 120 30.18 -12.98 21.55
C GLY A 120 29.44 -14.27 21.89
N GLU A 121 28.74 -14.28 23.02
CA GLU A 121 28.00 -15.44 23.50
C GLU A 121 26.88 -15.88 22.57
N VAL A 122 26.60 -17.18 22.58
CA VAL A 122 25.43 -17.76 21.86
C VAL A 122 24.19 -17.46 22.66
N VAL A 123 23.16 -16.98 21.97
CA VAL A 123 21.83 -16.67 22.54
C VAL A 123 20.76 -17.55 21.95
N SER A 124 19.77 -17.86 22.76
CA SER A 124 18.56 -18.58 22.35
C SER A 124 17.36 -17.64 22.21
N PRO A 125 16.38 -17.95 21.36
CA PRO A 125 15.12 -17.20 21.31
C PRO A 125 14.43 -17.19 22.67
N GLY A 126 13.88 -16.05 23.06
CA GLY A 126 13.20 -15.88 24.34
C GLY A 126 12.35 -14.61 24.37
N ILE A 127 11.66 -14.41 25.48
CA ILE A 127 10.92 -13.18 25.78
C ILE A 127 11.70 -12.36 26.81
N PRO A 128 11.49 -11.03 26.89
CA PRO A 128 12.17 -10.19 27.89
C PRO A 128 11.94 -10.70 29.32
N LYS A 129 12.99 -10.82 30.10
CA LYS A 129 12.94 -11.37 31.49
C LYS A 129 11.89 -10.65 32.35
N VAL A 130 11.77 -9.33 32.24
CA VAL A 130 10.81 -8.53 33.00
C VAL A 130 9.35 -8.93 32.73
N LEU A 131 9.08 -9.52 31.58
CA LEU A 131 7.74 -9.99 31.15
C LEU A 131 7.58 -11.52 31.25
N SER A 132 8.66 -12.23 31.60
CA SER A 132 8.66 -13.71 31.63
C SER A 132 7.98 -14.30 32.88
N ASN A 133 7.89 -13.53 33.97
CA ASN A 133 7.31 -14.02 35.24
C ASN A 133 5.86 -14.49 35.13
N SER A 134 5.12 -13.97 34.15
CA SER A 134 3.71 -14.29 33.93
C SER A 134 3.48 -15.30 32.79
N PHE A 135 4.52 -15.63 32.01
CA PHE A 135 4.37 -16.47 30.82
C PHE A 135 5.54 -17.43 30.64
N ASN A 136 5.26 -18.70 30.59
CA ASN A 136 6.25 -19.73 30.27
C ASN A 136 6.23 -20.02 28.78
N LEU A 137 7.30 -19.66 28.05
CA LEU A 137 7.44 -19.90 26.62
C LEU A 137 7.67 -21.40 26.37
N LYS A 138 6.60 -22.13 26.03
CA LYS A 138 6.67 -23.58 25.80
C LYS A 138 7.55 -23.96 24.60
N LYS A 139 7.56 -23.11 23.57
CA LYS A 139 8.33 -23.30 22.33
C LYS A 139 9.07 -22.01 21.99
N PRO A 140 10.41 -22.00 21.97
CA PRO A 140 11.20 -20.82 21.64
C PRO A 140 11.28 -20.60 20.10
N ASN A 141 10.13 -20.49 19.45
CA ASN A 141 9.99 -20.29 18.03
C ASN A 141 8.94 -19.20 17.72
N ARG A 142 8.64 -18.96 16.43
CA ARG A 142 7.67 -17.96 16.00
C ARG A 142 6.26 -18.19 16.54
N MET A 143 5.85 -19.45 16.65
CA MET A 143 4.53 -19.79 17.21
C MET A 143 4.46 -19.43 18.69
N GLY A 144 5.48 -19.78 19.48
CA GLY A 144 5.56 -19.39 20.88
C GLY A 144 5.59 -17.86 21.08
N MET A 145 6.24 -17.13 20.20
CA MET A 145 6.19 -15.66 20.21
C MET A 145 4.76 -15.16 19.93
N ALA A 146 4.06 -15.72 18.95
CA ALA A 146 2.68 -15.35 18.65
C ALA A 146 1.73 -15.65 19.82
N GLU A 147 1.87 -16.82 20.44
CA GLU A 147 1.12 -17.20 21.64
C GLU A 147 1.37 -16.20 22.79
N TRP A 148 2.62 -15.81 23.02
CA TRP A 148 2.97 -14.81 24.03
C TRP A 148 2.39 -13.42 23.70
N MET A 149 2.47 -12.97 22.45
CA MET A 149 1.93 -11.67 22.03
C MET A 149 0.42 -11.56 22.21
N THR A 150 -0.31 -12.67 22.05
CA THR A 150 -1.76 -12.71 22.16
C THR A 150 -2.26 -13.22 23.52
N ASP A 151 -1.35 -13.53 24.46
CA ASP A 151 -1.73 -13.94 25.80
C ASP A 151 -2.31 -12.76 26.59
N LYS A 152 -3.42 -13.04 27.30
CA LYS A 152 -4.12 -12.01 28.09
C LYS A 152 -3.29 -11.42 29.23
N ARG A 153 -2.23 -12.09 29.63
CA ARG A 153 -1.27 -11.63 30.65
C ARG A 153 -0.23 -10.68 30.09
N ASN A 154 -0.12 -10.61 28.75
CA ASN A 154 0.75 -9.63 28.09
C ASN A 154 0.00 -8.31 27.87
N PRO A 155 0.27 -7.26 28.65
CA PRO A 155 -0.47 -6.00 28.56
C PRO A 155 0.00 -5.13 27.38
N LEU A 156 1.17 -5.42 26.79
CA LEU A 156 1.82 -4.49 25.85
C LEU A 156 1.12 -4.44 24.49
N VAL A 157 0.77 -5.61 23.95
CA VAL A 157 0.21 -5.69 22.59
C VAL A 157 -1.15 -5.02 22.52
N SER A 158 -2.02 -5.28 23.49
CA SER A 158 -3.35 -4.66 23.53
C SER A 158 -3.27 -3.15 23.72
N ARG A 159 -2.42 -2.66 24.66
CA ARG A 159 -2.23 -1.22 24.88
C ARG A 159 -1.68 -0.51 23.64
N THR A 160 -0.68 -1.09 23.00
CA THR A 160 -0.10 -0.51 21.78
C THR A 160 -1.12 -0.45 20.65
N LEU A 161 -1.88 -1.51 20.43
CA LEU A 161 -2.87 -1.54 19.36
C LEU A 161 -4.03 -0.59 19.63
N VAL A 162 -4.59 -0.61 20.85
CA VAL A 162 -5.67 0.31 21.24
C VAL A 162 -5.23 1.75 21.13
N ASN A 163 -4.01 2.09 21.55
CA ASN A 163 -3.47 3.44 21.43
C ASN A 163 -3.34 3.89 19.95
N ARG A 164 -2.97 2.99 19.05
CA ARG A 164 -2.95 3.27 17.61
C ARG A 164 -4.34 3.46 17.03
N LEU A 165 -5.32 2.64 17.43
CA LEU A 165 -6.72 2.81 17.02
C LEU A 165 -7.27 4.16 17.53
N TRP A 166 -6.93 4.52 18.75
CA TRP A 166 -7.28 5.82 19.34
C TRP A 166 -6.67 6.98 18.53
N GLU A 167 -5.37 6.91 18.21
CA GLU A 167 -4.69 7.94 17.42
C GLU A 167 -5.34 8.14 16.05
N GLN A 168 -5.74 7.08 15.37
CA GLN A 168 -6.44 7.19 14.08
C GLN A 168 -7.77 7.95 14.19
N LEU A 169 -8.43 7.89 15.33
CA LEU A 169 -9.72 8.52 15.57
C LEU A 169 -9.61 9.92 16.17
N PHE A 170 -8.60 10.15 17.03
CA PHE A 170 -8.43 11.40 17.79
C PHE A 170 -7.21 12.23 17.34
N GLY A 171 -6.37 11.72 16.43
CA GLY A 171 -5.19 12.41 15.89
C GLY A 171 -3.96 12.37 16.80
N THR A 172 -4.16 12.08 18.08
CA THR A 172 -3.09 11.89 19.08
C THR A 172 -3.43 10.68 19.94
N GLY A 173 -2.44 9.83 20.21
CA GLY A 173 -2.62 8.68 21.08
C GLY A 173 -2.86 9.08 22.53
N ILE A 174 -3.46 8.20 23.33
CA ILE A 174 -3.49 8.35 24.80
C ILE A 174 -2.05 8.41 25.34
N VAL A 175 -1.16 7.59 24.78
CA VAL A 175 0.29 7.76 24.82
C VAL A 175 0.70 8.44 23.52
N GLU A 176 1.24 9.65 23.60
CA GLU A 176 1.55 10.46 22.42
C GLU A 176 2.69 9.87 21.58
N THR A 177 3.70 9.29 22.24
CA THR A 177 4.83 8.60 21.60
C THR A 177 4.45 7.18 21.18
N LEU A 178 3.77 7.04 20.01
CA LEU A 178 3.31 5.73 19.52
C LEU A 178 4.45 4.75 19.25
N GLU A 179 5.64 5.25 19.01
CA GLU A 179 6.87 4.52 18.77
C GLU A 179 7.57 4.05 20.05
N ASP A 180 7.25 4.68 21.19
CA ASP A 180 7.92 4.37 22.47
C ASP A 180 6.94 4.40 23.64
N PHE A 181 6.70 3.24 24.22
CA PHE A 181 5.93 3.02 25.46
C PHE A 181 6.85 2.75 26.66
N GLY A 182 8.14 2.91 26.46
CA GLY A 182 9.15 2.70 27.50
C GLY A 182 9.48 3.97 28.28
N SER A 183 10.65 3.95 28.95
CA SER A 183 11.09 5.03 29.85
C SER A 183 11.39 6.35 29.15
N GLN A 184 11.58 6.35 27.83
CA GLN A 184 11.80 7.56 27.02
C GLN A 184 10.49 8.09 26.42
N GLY A 185 9.40 7.33 26.50
CA GLY A 185 8.09 7.72 26.01
C GLY A 185 7.33 8.65 26.95
N THR A 186 6.27 9.26 26.43
CA THR A 186 5.35 10.07 27.25
C THR A 186 4.43 9.19 28.09
N LEU A 187 4.10 9.67 29.29
CA LEU A 187 3.08 9.01 30.10
C LEU A 187 1.70 9.15 29.45
N PRO A 188 0.82 8.15 29.60
CA PRO A 188 -0.55 8.23 29.08
C PRO A 188 -1.30 9.41 29.71
N SER A 189 -2.05 10.15 28.88
CA SER A 189 -2.90 11.26 29.36
C SER A 189 -4.06 10.75 30.22
N HIS A 190 -4.54 9.55 29.97
CA HIS A 190 -5.65 8.88 30.66
C HIS A 190 -5.28 7.40 30.88
N PRO A 191 -4.50 7.08 31.93
CA PRO A 191 -3.98 5.71 32.15
C PRO A 191 -5.12 4.69 32.34
N GLU A 192 -6.12 5.02 33.15
CA GLU A 192 -7.27 4.14 33.42
C GLU A 192 -8.10 3.87 32.16
N LEU A 193 -8.26 4.85 31.28
CA LEU A 193 -8.92 4.68 30.00
C LEU A 193 -8.16 3.73 29.09
N LEU A 194 -6.82 3.87 29.03
CA LEU A 194 -5.99 2.97 28.25
C LEU A 194 -6.08 1.53 28.76
N ASP A 195 -6.08 1.36 30.06
CA ASP A 195 -6.21 0.04 30.69
C ASP A 195 -7.59 -0.56 30.46
N TYR A 196 -8.65 0.22 30.62
CA TYR A 196 -10.02 -0.19 30.35
C TYR A 196 -10.21 -0.65 28.91
N LEU A 197 -9.84 0.18 27.96
CA LEU A 197 -9.99 -0.14 26.53
C LEU A 197 -9.15 -1.35 26.12
N SER A 198 -7.94 -1.50 26.70
CA SER A 198 -7.07 -2.64 26.44
C SER A 198 -7.64 -3.94 27.00
N TRP A 199 -8.21 -3.87 28.21
CA TRP A 199 -8.91 -5.02 28.81
C TRP A 199 -10.14 -5.42 28.00
N GLN A 200 -10.98 -4.45 27.61
CA GLN A 200 -12.15 -4.68 26.75
C GLN A 200 -11.76 -5.33 25.44
N PHE A 201 -10.70 -4.85 24.80
CA PHE A 201 -10.22 -5.37 23.54
C PHE A 201 -9.87 -6.86 23.61
N MET A 202 -9.13 -7.27 24.67
CA MET A 202 -8.74 -8.67 24.84
C MET A 202 -9.91 -9.56 25.32
N ASN A 203 -10.73 -9.07 26.26
CA ASN A 203 -11.68 -9.92 26.99
C ASN A 203 -13.09 -9.88 26.40
N LYS A 204 -13.66 -8.68 26.19
CA LYS A 204 -15.03 -8.50 25.69
C LYS A 204 -15.10 -8.58 24.17
N HIS A 205 -14.18 -7.93 23.49
CA HIS A 205 -14.15 -7.86 22.04
C HIS A 205 -13.36 -9.01 21.40
N GLN A 206 -12.69 -9.84 22.18
CA GLN A 206 -11.92 -11.00 21.70
C GLN A 206 -11.00 -10.62 20.49
N TRP A 207 -10.22 -9.56 20.65
CA TRP A 207 -9.31 -9.02 19.65
C TRP A 207 -10.01 -8.46 18.39
N SER A 208 -11.32 -8.20 18.43
CA SER A 208 -12.06 -7.62 17.31
C SER A 208 -11.80 -6.11 17.21
N ILE A 209 -11.03 -5.71 16.21
CA ILE A 209 -10.76 -4.30 15.87
C ILE A 209 -12.08 -3.56 15.58
N LYS A 210 -13.00 -4.17 14.84
CA LYS A 210 -14.30 -3.55 14.52
C LYS A 210 -15.13 -3.24 15.77
N SER A 211 -15.16 -4.17 16.72
CA SER A 211 -15.92 -3.98 17.97
C SER A 211 -15.32 -2.86 18.82
N SER A 212 -13.99 -2.79 18.91
CA SER A 212 -13.29 -1.72 19.64
C SER A 212 -13.47 -0.36 18.97
N LEU A 213 -13.36 -0.28 17.65
CA LEU A 213 -13.66 0.96 16.93
C LEU A 213 -15.10 1.41 17.14
N LYS A 214 -16.07 0.47 17.10
CA LYS A 214 -17.48 0.76 17.35
C LYS A 214 -17.70 1.33 18.76
N GLU A 215 -17.07 0.74 19.78
CA GLU A 215 -17.16 1.25 21.15
C GLU A 215 -16.65 2.69 21.26
N ILE A 216 -15.47 2.96 20.67
CA ILE A 216 -14.87 4.30 20.72
C ILE A 216 -15.72 5.35 19.96
N VAL A 217 -16.17 5.03 18.72
CA VAL A 217 -16.92 6.01 17.91
C VAL A 217 -18.34 6.27 18.44
N LEU A 218 -18.91 5.36 19.23
CA LEU A 218 -20.19 5.56 19.89
C LEU A 218 -20.08 6.31 21.22
N SER A 219 -18.86 6.53 21.72
CA SER A 219 -18.64 7.26 22.98
C SER A 219 -19.06 8.72 22.88
N GLN A 220 -19.50 9.30 24.00
CA GLN A 220 -19.80 10.73 24.11
C GLN A 220 -18.60 11.59 23.71
N THR A 221 -17.40 11.18 24.13
CA THR A 221 -16.13 11.87 23.84
C THR A 221 -15.87 12.00 22.33
N TYR A 222 -16.16 10.95 21.55
CA TYR A 222 -15.96 11.00 20.11
C TYR A 222 -17.03 11.83 19.39
N ARG A 223 -18.26 11.80 19.91
CA ARG A 223 -19.44 12.44 19.30
C ARG A 223 -19.63 13.91 19.64
N GLN A 224 -18.78 14.49 20.48
CA GLN A 224 -18.86 15.91 20.82
C GLN A 224 -18.47 16.80 19.61
N SER A 225 -18.83 18.09 19.70
CA SER A 225 -18.48 19.08 18.68
C SER A 225 -16.97 19.36 18.65
N SER A 226 -16.42 19.58 17.46
CA SER A 226 -15.03 20.04 17.24
C SER A 226 -14.87 21.57 17.41
N VAL A 227 -15.95 22.30 17.63
CA VAL A 227 -15.90 23.76 17.82
C VAL A 227 -15.15 24.09 19.09
N ALA A 228 -14.06 24.87 18.94
CA ALA A 228 -13.25 25.33 20.05
C ALA A 228 -13.68 26.71 20.50
N THR A 229 -14.07 26.84 21.76
CA THR A 229 -14.26 28.15 22.40
C THR A 229 -12.92 28.70 22.88
N SER A 230 -12.83 30.04 23.05
CA SER A 230 -11.62 30.69 23.58
C SER A 230 -11.22 30.13 24.96
N GLU A 231 -12.21 29.77 25.80
CA GLU A 231 -11.96 29.15 27.10
C GLU A 231 -11.35 27.75 26.98
N LYS A 232 -11.91 26.89 26.10
CA LYS A 232 -11.37 25.55 25.83
C LYS A 232 -9.95 25.61 25.29
N LEU A 233 -9.66 26.57 24.39
CA LEU A 233 -8.30 26.76 23.84
C LEU A 233 -7.32 27.24 24.90
N LYS A 234 -7.73 28.08 25.85
CA LYS A 234 -6.87 28.53 26.96
C LYS A 234 -6.55 27.38 27.93
N LYS A 235 -7.57 26.56 28.28
CA LYS A 235 -7.41 25.49 29.29
C LYS A 235 -6.77 24.23 28.72
N ASP A 236 -7.06 23.91 27.46
CA ASP A 236 -6.64 22.69 26.81
C ASP A 236 -6.28 22.95 25.32
N PRO A 237 -5.17 23.67 25.06
CA PRO A 237 -4.79 24.07 23.70
C PRO A 237 -4.61 22.85 22.78
N ASN A 238 -3.97 21.80 23.26
CA ASN A 238 -3.65 20.58 22.52
C ASN A 238 -4.73 19.49 22.60
N ASN A 239 -5.89 19.81 23.18
CA ASN A 239 -6.98 18.86 23.37
C ASN A 239 -6.58 17.56 24.10
N ARG A 240 -5.64 17.62 25.02
CA ARG A 240 -5.19 16.46 25.80
C ARG A 240 -6.24 15.98 26.81
N LEU A 241 -7.11 16.90 27.27
CA LEU A 241 -8.21 16.59 28.20
C LEU A 241 -9.49 16.18 27.43
N LEU A 242 -9.43 16.04 26.12
CA LEU A 242 -10.55 15.66 25.27
C LEU A 242 -11.78 16.58 25.44
N SER A 243 -11.52 17.88 25.58
CA SER A 243 -12.57 18.91 25.84
C SER A 243 -13.44 19.16 24.59
N ARG A 244 -13.06 18.68 23.44
CA ARG A 244 -13.72 18.81 22.13
C ARG A 244 -13.40 17.64 21.22
N ALA A 245 -14.17 17.42 20.16
CA ALA A 245 -13.77 16.48 19.11
C ALA A 245 -12.50 16.96 18.40
N PRO A 246 -11.64 16.06 17.94
CA PRO A 246 -10.43 16.44 17.23
C PRO A 246 -10.73 16.93 15.82
N ARG A 247 -9.89 17.83 15.31
CA ARG A 247 -9.81 18.16 13.89
C ARG A 247 -8.58 17.46 13.30
N ILE A 248 -8.81 16.53 12.41
CA ILE A 248 -7.75 15.67 11.89
C ILE A 248 -7.74 15.74 10.37
N ARG A 249 -6.61 16.13 9.78
CA ARG A 249 -6.44 16.08 8.32
C ARG A 249 -6.52 14.64 7.82
N LEU A 250 -7.23 14.43 6.72
CA LEU A 250 -7.39 13.13 6.09
C LEU A 250 -6.03 12.59 5.62
N SER A 251 -5.85 11.28 5.65
CA SER A 251 -4.67 10.64 5.07
C SER A 251 -4.68 10.73 3.54
N ALA A 252 -3.52 10.53 2.92
CA ALA A 252 -3.36 10.50 1.47
C ALA A 252 -4.39 9.61 0.77
N GLU A 253 -4.58 8.42 1.34
CA GLU A 253 -5.54 7.44 0.82
C GLU A 253 -6.98 7.94 0.95
N GLN A 254 -7.32 8.56 2.09
CA GLN A 254 -8.66 9.07 2.34
C GLN A 254 -9.03 10.24 1.44
N VAL A 255 -8.09 11.16 1.17
CA VAL A 255 -8.32 12.33 0.30
C VAL A 255 -8.71 11.87 -1.10
N ARG A 256 -7.97 10.92 -1.69
CA ARG A 256 -8.29 10.37 -3.00
C ARG A 256 -9.59 9.56 -3.00
N ASP A 257 -9.73 8.66 -2.03
CA ASP A 257 -10.91 7.79 -1.96
C ASP A 257 -12.19 8.59 -1.74
N GLN A 258 -12.15 9.69 -0.96
CA GLN A 258 -13.26 10.61 -0.78
C GLN A 258 -13.64 11.29 -2.10
N ALA A 259 -12.69 11.83 -2.85
CA ALA A 259 -12.93 12.48 -4.13
C ALA A 259 -13.60 11.51 -5.12
N LEU A 260 -13.06 10.30 -5.27
CA LEU A 260 -13.64 9.25 -6.11
C LEU A 260 -15.02 8.80 -5.65
N HIS A 261 -15.23 8.71 -4.33
CA HIS A 261 -16.52 8.27 -3.77
C HIS A 261 -17.65 9.27 -4.08
N VAL A 262 -17.44 10.55 -3.81
CA VAL A 262 -18.49 11.57 -4.06
C VAL A 262 -18.76 11.74 -5.55
N ALA A 263 -17.76 11.55 -6.38
CA ALA A 263 -17.87 11.50 -7.84
C ALA A 263 -18.68 10.28 -8.36
N GLY A 264 -18.78 9.22 -7.55
CA GLY A 264 -19.39 7.96 -7.96
C GLY A 264 -18.47 7.05 -8.77
N LEU A 265 -17.15 7.35 -8.77
CA LEU A 265 -16.14 6.60 -9.51
C LEU A 265 -15.50 5.48 -8.67
N LEU A 266 -15.54 5.56 -7.32
CA LEU A 266 -14.84 4.63 -6.47
C LEU A 266 -15.31 3.18 -6.67
N SER A 267 -14.40 2.29 -7.07
CA SER A 267 -14.66 0.86 -7.14
C SER A 267 -14.63 0.22 -5.74
N ASN A 268 -15.68 -0.53 -5.43
CA ASN A 268 -15.79 -1.30 -4.19
C ASN A 268 -15.14 -2.68 -4.25
N LYS A 269 -14.46 -3.01 -5.35
CA LYS A 269 -13.78 -4.29 -5.56
C LYS A 269 -12.73 -4.52 -4.47
N MET A 270 -12.88 -5.62 -3.77
CA MET A 270 -12.00 -6.05 -2.68
C MET A 270 -11.08 -7.17 -3.15
N TYR A 271 -9.91 -7.28 -2.48
CA TYR A 271 -8.90 -8.31 -2.73
C TYR A 271 -8.26 -8.24 -4.14
N GLY A 272 -7.40 -9.21 -4.45
CA GLY A 272 -6.67 -9.27 -5.71
C GLY A 272 -5.39 -8.43 -5.73
N PRO A 273 -4.74 -8.32 -6.89
CA PRO A 273 -3.46 -7.64 -7.03
C PRO A 273 -3.57 -6.12 -6.84
N SER A 274 -2.42 -5.49 -6.63
CA SER A 274 -2.29 -4.03 -6.64
C SER A 274 -2.61 -3.46 -8.02
N VAL A 275 -3.05 -2.21 -8.03
CA VAL A 275 -3.41 -1.46 -9.25
C VAL A 275 -2.50 -0.25 -9.42
N MET A 276 -2.41 0.25 -10.64
CA MET A 276 -1.59 1.40 -11.03
C MET A 276 -2.51 2.53 -11.53
N PRO A 277 -3.02 3.41 -10.64
CA PRO A 277 -3.81 4.57 -11.06
C PRO A 277 -2.99 5.51 -11.94
N TYR A 278 -3.61 6.55 -12.49
CA TYR A 278 -2.89 7.56 -13.24
C TYR A 278 -1.76 8.18 -12.41
N GLN A 279 -0.59 8.34 -13.02
CA GLN A 279 0.48 9.21 -12.57
C GLN A 279 1.20 9.82 -13.78
N PRO A 280 1.86 10.99 -13.63
CA PRO A 280 2.64 11.59 -14.72
C PRO A 280 3.71 10.65 -15.26
N GLU A 281 3.99 10.78 -16.55
CA GLU A 281 5.10 10.05 -17.19
C GLU A 281 6.46 10.43 -16.59
N GLY A 282 7.44 9.54 -16.75
CA GLY A 282 8.81 9.78 -16.28
C GLY A 282 9.07 9.50 -14.80
N ILE A 283 8.04 9.37 -13.95
CA ILE A 283 8.20 9.09 -12.50
C ILE A 283 8.93 7.74 -12.29
N TRP A 284 8.73 6.79 -13.18
CA TRP A 284 9.38 5.46 -13.14
C TRP A 284 10.51 5.30 -14.13
N ALA A 285 11.20 6.37 -14.49
CA ALA A 285 12.44 6.32 -15.25
C ALA A 285 13.55 5.71 -14.39
N SER A 286 13.53 4.40 -14.18
CA SER A 286 14.55 3.67 -13.41
C SER A 286 15.47 2.90 -14.35
N PRO A 287 16.80 3.12 -14.33
CA PRO A 287 17.74 2.40 -15.18
C PRO A 287 17.95 0.93 -14.79
N TYR A 288 17.46 0.48 -13.62
CA TYR A 288 17.87 -0.81 -13.04
C TYR A 288 16.89 -1.97 -13.22
N ASP A 289 15.59 -1.75 -13.41
CA ASP A 289 14.63 -2.86 -13.43
C ASP A 289 13.75 -2.95 -14.68
N GLY A 290 13.83 -1.97 -15.57
CA GLY A 290 13.05 -1.94 -16.82
C GLY A 290 11.53 -1.92 -16.64
N ASN A 291 11.04 -1.97 -15.42
CA ASN A 291 9.60 -1.93 -15.14
C ASN A 291 9.02 -0.56 -15.48
N LYS A 292 7.88 -0.55 -16.14
CA LYS A 292 7.14 0.67 -16.48
C LYS A 292 5.85 0.74 -15.68
N TRP A 293 5.44 1.94 -15.33
CA TRP A 293 4.10 2.17 -14.80
C TRP A 293 3.09 2.03 -15.95
N LYS A 294 2.26 0.99 -15.87
CA LYS A 294 1.18 0.76 -16.82
C LYS A 294 -0.14 1.08 -16.14
N ILE A 295 -0.78 2.17 -16.56
CA ILE A 295 -2.05 2.61 -15.98
C ILE A 295 -3.07 1.49 -16.10
N SER A 296 -3.74 1.16 -15.00
CA SER A 296 -4.82 0.17 -14.94
C SER A 296 -6.03 0.65 -15.72
N GLU A 297 -6.74 -0.28 -16.32
CA GLU A 297 -7.93 -0.01 -17.15
C GLU A 297 -9.23 -0.32 -16.39
N GLY A 298 -10.35 0.20 -16.90
CA GLY A 298 -11.68 -0.06 -16.37
C GLY A 298 -11.83 0.36 -14.89
N GLU A 299 -12.53 -0.44 -14.11
CA GLU A 299 -12.77 -0.16 -12.67
C GLU A 299 -11.50 -0.21 -11.80
N ASP A 300 -10.47 -0.91 -12.23
CA ASP A 300 -9.23 -1.05 -11.48
C ASP A 300 -8.46 0.29 -11.34
N LYS A 301 -8.67 1.22 -12.28
CA LYS A 301 -8.18 2.60 -12.22
C LYS A 301 -8.74 3.37 -11.00
N TYR A 302 -9.95 3.00 -10.55
CA TYR A 302 -10.68 3.69 -9.48
C TYR A 302 -10.77 2.91 -8.17
N ARG A 303 -9.99 1.85 -8.02
CA ARG A 303 -9.97 1.10 -6.76
C ARG A 303 -9.47 1.97 -5.60
N ARG A 304 -9.86 1.59 -4.38
CA ARG A 304 -9.42 2.26 -3.17
C ARG A 304 -7.90 2.39 -3.12
N SER A 305 -7.42 3.51 -2.64
CA SER A 305 -5.99 3.87 -2.62
C SER A 305 -5.09 2.88 -1.89
N ILE A 306 -5.65 2.06 -0.99
CA ILE A 306 -4.93 0.96 -0.33
C ILE A 306 -4.41 -0.09 -1.34
N TYR A 307 -5.03 -0.20 -2.52
CA TYR A 307 -4.62 -1.12 -3.58
C TYR A 307 -3.60 -0.52 -4.55
N THR A 308 -3.26 0.77 -4.42
CA THR A 308 -2.23 1.39 -5.27
C THR A 308 -0.90 0.66 -5.12
N TYR A 309 -0.31 0.26 -6.25
CA TYR A 309 1.01 -0.36 -6.27
C TYR A 309 2.05 0.58 -5.67
N TYR A 310 2.89 0.05 -4.80
CA TYR A 310 3.85 0.85 -4.07
C TYR A 310 5.28 0.39 -4.34
N LYS A 311 6.06 1.20 -5.04
CA LYS A 311 7.48 1.00 -5.27
C LYS A 311 8.27 1.90 -4.31
N ARG A 312 9.08 1.31 -3.44
CA ARG A 312 9.83 2.07 -2.41
C ARG A 312 10.80 3.11 -2.98
N SER A 313 11.45 2.78 -4.11
CA SER A 313 12.37 3.69 -4.81
C SER A 313 11.66 4.81 -5.58
N SER A 314 10.36 4.68 -5.85
CA SER A 314 9.56 5.65 -6.58
C SER A 314 8.09 5.55 -6.15
N PRO A 315 7.75 6.02 -4.95
CA PRO A 315 6.40 5.97 -4.42
C PRO A 315 5.43 6.83 -5.24
N TYR A 316 4.13 6.52 -5.13
CA TYR A 316 3.07 7.24 -5.83
C TYR A 316 3.04 8.73 -5.40
N PRO A 317 3.21 9.70 -6.34
CA PRO A 317 3.51 11.09 -6.00
C PRO A 317 2.48 11.79 -5.12
N SER A 318 1.18 11.66 -5.46
CA SER A 318 0.13 12.33 -4.69
C SER A 318 0.02 11.79 -3.27
N GLN A 319 0.30 10.49 -3.05
CA GLN A 319 0.35 9.94 -1.69
C GLN A 319 1.51 10.51 -0.87
N LEU A 320 2.70 10.69 -1.48
CA LEU A 320 3.82 11.33 -0.80
C LEU A 320 3.52 12.79 -0.42
N THR A 321 2.88 13.53 -1.32
CA THR A 321 2.50 14.93 -1.07
C THR A 321 1.54 15.04 0.12
N PHE A 322 0.69 14.04 0.35
CA PHE A 322 -0.20 13.94 1.50
C PHE A 322 0.36 13.07 2.65
N ASP A 323 1.67 13.15 2.88
CA ASP A 323 2.36 12.51 4.00
C ASP A 323 2.29 10.97 4.01
N GLY A 324 2.07 10.35 2.84
CA GLY A 324 2.19 8.91 2.67
C GLY A 324 3.62 8.43 2.97
N THR A 325 3.75 7.32 3.67
CA THR A 325 5.07 6.80 4.05
C THR A 325 5.86 6.25 2.87
N GLY A 326 7.17 6.47 2.83
CA GLY A 326 8.07 5.87 1.83
C GLY A 326 8.25 4.36 1.97
N ARG A 327 7.73 3.74 3.05
CA ARG A 327 7.82 2.29 3.36
C ARG A 327 9.25 1.73 3.40
N ASN A 328 10.25 2.59 3.57
CA ASN A 328 11.63 2.17 3.75
C ASN A 328 11.90 1.67 5.18
N VAL A 329 11.16 2.23 6.14
CA VAL A 329 11.20 1.86 7.56
C VAL A 329 9.79 1.69 8.11
N CYS A 330 9.66 0.96 9.22
CA CYS A 330 8.40 0.85 9.93
C CYS A 330 8.09 2.17 10.65
N ASN A 331 6.94 2.75 10.36
CA ASN A 331 6.47 3.99 11.00
C ASN A 331 5.30 3.67 11.93
N ALA A 332 5.37 4.13 13.17
CA ALA A 332 4.28 4.00 14.12
C ALA A 332 3.15 5.01 13.83
N ARG A 333 3.49 6.20 13.35
CA ARG A 333 2.56 7.28 12.99
C ARG A 333 3.03 8.02 11.74
N ARG A 334 2.10 8.75 11.12
CA ARG A 334 2.39 9.73 10.05
C ARG A 334 2.25 11.13 10.60
N ILE A 335 3.24 11.98 10.37
CA ILE A 335 3.17 13.40 10.70
C ILE A 335 2.32 14.06 9.61
N ARG A 336 1.15 14.57 9.97
CA ARG A 336 0.23 15.21 9.03
C ARG A 336 0.62 16.67 8.86
N THR A 337 0.84 17.08 7.61
CA THR A 337 1.19 18.45 7.24
C THR A 337 0.04 19.15 6.51
N ASN A 338 0.13 20.45 6.39
CA ASN A 338 -0.74 21.25 5.54
C ASN A 338 0.16 22.17 4.69
N THR A 339 0.35 21.80 3.44
CA THR A 339 1.30 22.49 2.54
C THR A 339 0.60 22.99 1.28
N PRO A 340 1.11 24.07 0.65
CA PRO A 340 0.60 24.54 -0.65
C PRO A 340 0.65 23.47 -1.75
N LEU A 341 1.63 22.55 -1.70
CA LEU A 341 1.73 21.46 -2.66
C LEU A 341 0.53 20.51 -2.60
N GLN A 342 -0.03 20.29 -1.43
CA GLN A 342 -1.25 19.47 -1.29
C GLN A 342 -2.43 20.14 -2.00
N ALA A 343 -2.59 21.44 -1.87
CA ALA A 343 -3.62 22.20 -2.58
C ALA A 343 -3.37 22.16 -4.12
N LEU A 344 -2.13 22.31 -4.57
CA LEU A 344 -1.80 22.20 -5.99
C LEU A 344 -2.14 20.82 -6.55
N VAL A 345 -1.88 19.73 -5.81
CA VAL A 345 -2.26 18.38 -6.25
C VAL A 345 -3.78 18.26 -6.38
N THR A 346 -4.56 18.64 -5.38
CA THR A 346 -6.03 18.52 -5.45
C THR A 346 -6.67 19.43 -6.49
N LEU A 347 -6.02 20.53 -6.86
CA LEU A 347 -6.49 21.44 -7.91
C LEU A 347 -6.12 21.01 -9.33
N ASN A 348 -4.97 20.35 -9.53
CA ASN A 348 -4.40 20.17 -10.87
C ASN A 348 -4.15 18.72 -11.27
N ASP A 349 -4.08 17.77 -10.33
CA ASP A 349 -3.84 16.36 -10.68
C ASP A 349 -5.05 15.81 -11.45
N PRO A 350 -4.86 15.16 -12.61
CA PRO A 350 -5.94 14.64 -13.46
C PRO A 350 -6.94 13.74 -12.73
N VAL A 351 -6.50 12.98 -11.72
CA VAL A 351 -7.40 12.12 -10.91
C VAL A 351 -8.40 12.95 -10.13
N PHE A 352 -7.96 14.08 -9.54
CA PHE A 352 -8.85 14.96 -8.79
C PHE A 352 -9.73 15.82 -9.72
N MET A 353 -9.21 16.22 -10.88
CA MET A 353 -9.99 16.92 -11.89
C MET A 353 -11.08 16.02 -12.49
N GLU A 354 -10.77 14.76 -12.81
CA GLU A 354 -11.73 13.77 -13.24
C GLU A 354 -12.84 13.57 -12.19
N ALA A 355 -12.45 13.40 -10.93
CA ALA A 355 -13.41 13.27 -9.82
C ALA A 355 -14.28 14.52 -9.67
N ALA A 356 -13.69 15.72 -9.76
CA ALA A 356 -14.43 16.97 -9.69
C ALA A 356 -15.45 17.13 -10.85
N THR A 357 -15.06 16.77 -12.05
CA THR A 357 -15.93 16.79 -13.24
C THR A 357 -17.15 15.89 -13.05
N HIS A 358 -16.92 14.63 -12.66
CA HIS A 358 -18.04 13.69 -12.41
C HIS A 358 -18.92 14.13 -11.22
N PHE A 359 -18.31 14.72 -10.19
CA PHE A 359 -19.07 15.27 -9.08
C PHE A 359 -19.92 16.47 -9.52
N GLY A 360 -19.36 17.38 -10.34
CA GLY A 360 -20.08 18.49 -10.96
C GLY A 360 -21.28 18.02 -11.77
N GLN A 361 -21.10 17.04 -12.65
CA GLN A 361 -22.18 16.42 -13.41
C GLN A 361 -23.28 15.83 -12.51
N LYS A 362 -22.89 15.18 -11.42
CA LYS A 362 -23.87 14.65 -10.44
C LYS A 362 -24.74 15.74 -9.85
N LEU A 363 -24.19 16.94 -9.60
CA LEU A 363 -24.94 18.09 -9.11
C LEU A 363 -25.84 18.71 -10.18
N LEU A 364 -25.51 18.54 -11.46
CA LEU A 364 -26.30 19.01 -12.59
C LEU A 364 -27.50 18.11 -12.94
N LYS A 365 -27.53 16.87 -12.46
CA LYS A 365 -28.60 15.90 -12.81
C LYS A 365 -30.02 16.33 -12.45
N ASN A 366 -30.19 17.26 -11.51
CA ASN A 366 -31.49 17.78 -11.15
C ASN A 366 -31.72 19.17 -11.83
N PRO A 367 -32.47 19.25 -12.92
CA PRO A 367 -32.63 20.51 -13.69
C PRO A 367 -33.42 21.59 -12.94
N GLY A 368 -34.21 21.22 -11.92
CA GLY A 368 -35.05 22.16 -11.17
C GLY A 368 -34.31 22.94 -10.07
N LEU A 369 -33.06 22.61 -9.78
CA LEU A 369 -32.31 23.27 -8.71
C LEU A 369 -31.58 24.52 -9.21
N SER A 370 -31.63 25.60 -8.41
CA SER A 370 -30.78 26.78 -8.64
C SER A 370 -29.30 26.44 -8.42
N VAL A 371 -28.41 27.32 -8.89
CA VAL A 371 -26.96 27.19 -8.65
C VAL A 371 -26.64 27.13 -7.14
N ASN A 372 -27.33 27.97 -6.34
CA ASN A 372 -27.16 27.99 -4.89
C ASN A 372 -27.54 26.64 -4.28
N ASP A 373 -28.70 26.08 -4.68
CA ASP A 373 -29.18 24.81 -4.15
C ASP A 373 -28.26 23.64 -4.53
N ARG A 374 -27.73 23.63 -5.74
CA ARG A 374 -26.75 22.63 -6.18
C ARG A 374 -25.46 22.67 -5.37
N ILE A 375 -24.91 23.86 -5.11
CA ILE A 375 -23.73 24.04 -4.27
C ILE A 375 -24.02 23.61 -2.83
N GLN A 376 -25.18 23.96 -2.28
CA GLN A 376 -25.62 23.50 -0.95
C GLN A 376 -25.75 21.98 -0.90
N GLN A 377 -26.34 21.37 -1.93
CA GLN A 377 -26.46 19.91 -2.05
C GLN A 377 -25.08 19.26 -2.10
N GLY A 378 -24.16 19.80 -2.90
CA GLY A 378 -22.77 19.30 -2.98
C GLY A 378 -22.07 19.35 -1.64
N TYR A 379 -22.17 20.47 -0.94
CA TYR A 379 -21.59 20.63 0.39
C TYR A 379 -22.22 19.68 1.43
N HIS A 380 -23.54 19.47 1.32
CA HIS A 380 -24.25 18.51 2.16
C HIS A 380 -23.79 17.06 1.89
N ILE A 381 -23.56 16.68 0.63
CA ILE A 381 -23.01 15.36 0.26
C ILE A 381 -21.62 15.17 0.90
N LEU A 382 -20.80 16.21 0.93
CA LEU A 382 -19.44 16.16 1.46
C LEU A 382 -19.36 16.09 2.97
N LEU A 383 -20.22 16.86 3.70
CA LEU A 383 -20.08 17.06 5.14
C LEU A 383 -21.33 16.74 5.95
N ASN A 384 -22.46 16.46 5.31
CA ASN A 384 -23.76 16.31 5.95
C ASN A 384 -24.15 17.53 6.85
N LYS A 385 -23.75 18.72 6.42
CA LYS A 385 -23.97 20.00 7.11
C LYS A 385 -24.42 21.07 6.10
N PRO A 386 -25.16 22.10 6.53
CA PRO A 386 -25.43 23.25 5.68
C PRO A 386 -24.15 24.06 5.44
N ILE A 387 -24.02 24.64 4.25
CA ILE A 387 -22.93 25.56 3.93
C ILE A 387 -23.21 26.94 4.52
N SER A 388 -22.19 27.61 5.05
CA SER A 388 -22.32 28.98 5.52
C SER A 388 -22.41 29.96 4.33
N PRO A 389 -23.15 31.10 4.49
CA PRO A 389 -23.20 32.14 3.45
C PRO A 389 -21.81 32.63 3.02
N THR A 390 -20.86 32.69 3.95
CA THR A 390 -19.48 33.13 3.73
C THR A 390 -18.70 32.20 2.80
N LEU A 391 -19.03 30.90 2.76
CA LEU A 391 -18.46 29.92 1.85
C LEU A 391 -19.28 29.78 0.55
N LEU A 392 -20.60 29.95 0.62
CA LEU A 392 -21.49 29.82 -0.54
C LEU A 392 -21.24 30.91 -1.58
N GLN A 393 -21.14 32.17 -1.15
CA GLN A 393 -21.01 33.30 -2.07
C GLN A 393 -19.76 33.25 -2.98
N PRO A 394 -18.55 32.93 -2.47
CA PRO A 394 -17.40 32.74 -3.34
C PRO A 394 -17.57 31.61 -4.37
N LEU A 395 -18.20 30.51 -4.01
CA LEU A 395 -18.45 29.38 -4.92
C LEU A 395 -19.46 29.76 -6.02
N VAL A 396 -20.52 30.49 -5.65
CA VAL A 396 -21.48 31.04 -6.64
C VAL A 396 -20.79 32.03 -7.59
N LYS A 397 -19.92 32.87 -7.05
CA LYS A 397 -19.12 33.79 -7.87
C LYS A 397 -18.21 33.02 -8.83
N LEU A 398 -17.48 32.03 -8.31
CA LEU A 398 -16.63 31.14 -9.13
C LEU A 398 -17.42 30.51 -10.28
N TYR A 399 -18.60 29.98 -10.02
CA TYR A 399 -19.48 29.46 -11.07
C TYR A 399 -19.77 30.50 -12.16
N LYS A 400 -20.21 31.71 -11.76
CA LYS A 400 -20.57 32.77 -12.71
C LYS A 400 -19.35 33.20 -13.57
N ASP A 401 -18.22 33.38 -12.96
CA ASP A 401 -16.97 33.79 -13.61
C ASP A 401 -16.53 32.69 -14.58
N SER A 402 -16.53 31.42 -14.13
CA SER A 402 -16.17 30.25 -14.95
C SER A 402 -17.13 30.08 -16.14
N LYS A 403 -18.44 30.22 -15.92
CA LYS A 403 -19.42 30.13 -17.00
C LYS A 403 -19.20 31.21 -18.05
N THR A 404 -18.91 32.44 -17.65
CA THR A 404 -18.59 33.54 -18.56
C THR A 404 -17.31 33.23 -19.33
N TYR A 405 -16.28 32.74 -18.66
CA TYR A 405 -14.99 32.39 -19.27
C TYR A 405 -15.14 31.28 -20.33
N TYR A 406 -15.81 30.18 -19.99
CA TYR A 406 -16.01 29.06 -20.93
C TYR A 406 -16.93 29.38 -22.07
N LYS A 407 -17.86 30.35 -21.94
CA LYS A 407 -18.64 30.87 -23.06
C LYS A 407 -17.76 31.59 -24.09
N SER A 408 -16.72 32.28 -23.63
CA SER A 408 -15.77 32.99 -24.52
C SER A 408 -14.64 32.09 -25.03
N HIS A 409 -14.46 30.89 -24.44
CA HIS A 409 -13.42 29.92 -24.79
C HIS A 409 -14.03 28.50 -24.97
N PRO A 410 -14.88 28.30 -25.94
CA PRO A 410 -15.59 27.02 -26.14
C PRO A 410 -14.65 25.85 -26.48
N GLU A 411 -13.45 26.13 -26.99
CA GLU A 411 -12.43 25.14 -27.26
C GLU A 411 -11.94 24.44 -25.95
N LEU A 412 -11.87 25.17 -24.85
CA LEU A 412 -11.45 24.60 -23.54
C LEU A 412 -12.50 23.71 -22.90
N VAL A 413 -13.77 23.86 -23.27
CA VAL A 413 -14.84 22.97 -22.79
C VAL A 413 -14.59 21.54 -23.27
N LYS A 414 -14.03 21.38 -24.48
CA LYS A 414 -13.73 20.06 -25.06
C LYS A 414 -12.60 19.32 -24.35
N GLU A 415 -11.80 20.01 -23.54
CA GLU A 415 -10.74 19.40 -22.72
C GLU A 415 -11.30 18.68 -21.49
N ILE A 416 -12.56 18.93 -21.14
CA ILE A 416 -13.25 18.26 -20.05
C ILE A 416 -13.47 16.78 -20.43
N GLN A 417 -12.94 15.88 -19.64
CA GLN A 417 -12.90 14.44 -19.94
C GLN A 417 -14.25 13.74 -19.64
N ILE A 418 -15.31 14.18 -20.31
CA ILE A 418 -16.63 13.56 -20.27
C ILE A 418 -17.24 13.51 -21.67
N GLU A 419 -18.29 12.74 -21.86
CA GLU A 419 -19.01 12.66 -23.12
C GLU A 419 -19.85 13.93 -23.36
N ASN A 420 -19.61 14.60 -24.51
CA ASN A 420 -20.32 15.82 -24.92
C ASN A 420 -20.42 16.93 -23.85
N PRO A 421 -19.29 17.44 -23.33
CA PRO A 421 -19.29 18.47 -22.30
C PRO A 421 -19.88 19.79 -22.78
N ASP A 422 -20.60 20.47 -21.93
CA ASP A 422 -21.06 21.82 -22.15
C ASP A 422 -20.46 22.84 -21.19
N VAL A 423 -20.84 24.10 -21.32
CA VAL A 423 -20.36 25.19 -20.50
C VAL A 423 -20.76 25.04 -19.02
N GLU A 424 -21.93 24.42 -18.77
CA GLU A 424 -22.38 24.14 -17.39
C GLU A 424 -21.52 23.07 -16.73
N ASP A 425 -21.20 21.99 -17.47
CA ASP A 425 -20.31 20.93 -16.99
C ASP A 425 -18.95 21.50 -16.62
N ALA A 426 -18.37 22.33 -17.50
CA ALA A 426 -17.06 22.96 -17.25
C ALA A 426 -17.09 23.89 -16.02
N ALA A 427 -18.12 24.72 -15.89
CA ALA A 427 -18.24 25.65 -14.77
C ALA A 427 -18.45 24.88 -13.45
N PHE A 428 -19.28 23.84 -13.44
CA PHE A 428 -19.51 23.02 -12.24
C PHE A 428 -18.32 22.10 -11.91
N ALA A 429 -17.52 21.67 -12.88
CA ALA A 429 -16.26 20.94 -12.62
C ALA A 429 -15.30 21.79 -11.77
N LEU A 430 -15.15 23.09 -12.11
CA LEU A 430 -14.30 24.00 -11.31
C LEU A 430 -14.89 24.27 -9.91
N VAL A 431 -16.20 24.46 -9.79
CA VAL A 431 -16.85 24.61 -8.49
C VAL A 431 -16.69 23.37 -7.63
N ALA A 432 -16.90 22.18 -8.22
CA ALA A 432 -16.71 20.90 -7.53
C ALA A 432 -15.25 20.71 -7.09
N ASN A 433 -14.28 21.05 -7.96
CA ASN A 433 -12.86 21.02 -7.63
C ASN A 433 -12.53 21.95 -6.46
N ALA A 434 -13.01 23.20 -6.50
CA ALA A 434 -12.84 24.14 -5.39
C ALA A 434 -13.48 23.63 -4.08
N MET A 435 -14.66 23.01 -4.16
CA MET A 435 -15.30 22.40 -2.98
C MET A 435 -14.45 21.25 -2.42
N LEU A 436 -13.96 20.32 -3.24
CA LEU A 436 -13.11 19.21 -2.81
C LEU A 436 -11.81 19.68 -2.17
N ASN A 437 -11.35 20.89 -2.49
CA ASN A 437 -10.12 21.48 -1.95
C ASN A 437 -10.34 22.35 -0.70
N LEU A 438 -11.56 22.53 -0.23
CA LEU A 438 -11.82 23.25 1.02
C LEU A 438 -11.19 22.52 2.22
N ASP A 439 -10.54 23.28 3.12
CA ASP A 439 -9.90 22.71 4.32
C ASP A 439 -10.87 21.88 5.16
N VAL A 440 -12.13 22.32 5.28
CA VAL A 440 -13.16 21.58 6.00
C VAL A 440 -13.54 20.24 5.39
N ILE A 441 -13.22 20.01 4.09
CA ILE A 441 -13.50 18.77 3.36
C ILE A 441 -12.34 17.80 3.52
N ILE A 442 -11.11 18.30 3.49
CA ILE A 442 -9.90 17.47 3.64
C ILE A 442 -9.47 17.32 5.12
N THR A 443 -10.30 17.81 6.03
CA THR A 443 -10.12 17.68 7.48
C THR A 443 -11.38 17.05 8.08
N LYS A 444 -11.22 16.00 8.85
CA LYS A 444 -12.29 15.42 9.65
C LYS A 444 -12.63 16.38 10.79
N ASN A 445 -13.91 16.77 10.92
CA ASN A 445 -14.43 17.71 11.91
C ASN A 445 -15.47 17.06 12.80
#